data_5532c68b0559fdf3fd43b20e1928350d
#
_entry.id   5532c68b0559fdf3fd43b20e1928350d
#
_cell.length_a   1.000
_cell.length_b   1.000
_cell.length_c   1.000
_cell.angle_alpha   90.00
_cell.angle_beta   90.00
_cell.angle_gamma   90.00
#
_symmetry.space_group_name_H-M   'P 1'
#
loop_
_entity.id
_entity.type
_entity.pdbx_description
1 polymer ?
#
loop_
_entity_poly.entity_id
_entity_poly.type
_entity_poly.pdbx_seq_one_letter_code
_entity_poly.pdbx_strand_id
1 'polypeptide(L)'
;VGAEALLRWDHPIHGPVAPSVFIDVAEQSGLIEVIGPEVVRRACVDAMRWRRGGPLHADVFVSINVSARQLRSVDFRERILAALEESGLPAWLMHLELTETAVLADEHQAQGVGAGGGPVR
;
A
#
# COMPACT_ATOMS: atom_id res chain seq x y z
N VAL A 1 -7.87 5.29 15.97
CA VAL A 1 -7.33 3.93 16.12
C VAL A 1 -7.15 3.31 14.74
N GLY A 2 -6.00 2.75 14.51
CA GLY A 2 -5.68 2.18 13.20
C GLY A 2 -4.81 0.95 13.30
N ALA A 3 -4.69 0.27 12.17
CA ALA A 3 -3.83 -0.88 11.99
C ALA A 3 -2.91 -0.63 10.79
N GLU A 4 -1.69 -1.12 10.88
CA GLU A 4 -0.76 -1.04 9.77
C GLU A 4 -0.70 -2.39 9.06
N ALA A 5 -0.84 -2.36 7.73
CA ALA A 5 -0.70 -3.56 6.93
C ALA A 5 0.79 -3.84 6.72
N LEU A 6 1.26 -4.97 7.22
CA LEU A 6 2.65 -5.35 7.14
C LEU A 6 2.79 -6.64 6.35
N LEU A 7 3.58 -6.61 5.30
CA LEU A 7 3.86 -7.79 4.50
C LEU A 7 4.89 -8.66 5.22
N ARG A 8 4.65 -9.97 5.23
CA ARG A 8 5.53 -10.96 5.85
C ARG A 8 5.86 -12.05 4.85
N TRP A 9 7.06 -12.57 4.94
CA TRP A 9 7.48 -13.71 4.14
C TRP A 9 8.19 -14.71 5.04
N ASP A 10 7.63 -15.93 5.09
CA ASP A 10 8.25 -17.06 5.79
C ASP A 10 8.83 -18.00 4.74
N HIS A 11 10.13 -17.97 4.58
CA HIS A 11 10.81 -18.83 3.62
C HIS A 11 10.87 -20.27 4.17
N PRO A 12 10.58 -21.29 3.35
CA PRO A 12 10.55 -22.68 3.84
C PRO A 12 11.86 -23.16 4.43
N ILE A 13 12.98 -22.62 3.97
CA ILE A 13 14.31 -23.02 4.43
C ILE A 13 14.90 -22.03 5.41
N HIS A 14 14.78 -20.72 5.11
CA HIS A 14 15.43 -19.67 5.89
C HIS A 14 14.54 -19.09 7.00
N GLY A 15 13.27 -19.50 7.08
CA GLY A 15 12.34 -18.95 8.04
C GLY A 15 11.92 -17.51 7.70
N PRO A 16 11.56 -16.71 8.72
CA PRO A 16 11.13 -15.34 8.48
C PRO A 16 12.21 -14.50 7.79
N VAL A 17 11.82 -13.80 6.72
CA VAL A 17 12.72 -12.92 5.98
C VAL A 17 12.36 -11.48 6.33
N ALA A 18 13.36 -10.65 6.64
CA ALA A 18 13.15 -9.26 7.00
C ALA A 18 12.51 -8.49 5.82
N PRO A 19 11.49 -7.65 6.10
CA PRO A 19 10.83 -6.88 5.04
C PRO A 19 11.79 -6.03 4.21
N SER A 20 12.82 -5.46 4.82
CA SER A 20 13.82 -4.66 4.11
C SER A 20 14.55 -5.48 3.04
N VAL A 21 14.67 -6.78 3.23
CA VAL A 21 15.33 -7.67 2.28
C VAL A 21 14.40 -8.05 1.13
N PHE A 22 13.23 -8.60 1.43
CA PHE A 22 12.37 -9.11 0.37
C PHE A 22 11.65 -8.00 -0.42
N ILE A 23 11.35 -6.87 0.21
CA ILE A 23 10.73 -5.74 -0.50
C ILE A 23 11.70 -5.18 -1.51
N ASP A 24 12.98 -5.06 -1.15
CA ASP A 24 14.01 -4.59 -2.07
C ASP A 24 14.13 -5.51 -3.29
N VAL A 25 14.14 -6.82 -3.05
CA VAL A 25 14.16 -7.81 -4.14
C VAL A 25 12.90 -7.72 -4.98
N ALA A 26 11.74 -7.57 -4.34
CA ALA A 26 10.46 -7.46 -5.05
C ALA A 26 10.41 -6.22 -5.93
N GLU A 27 10.98 -5.11 -5.46
CA GLU A 27 11.04 -3.88 -6.25
C GLU A 27 11.97 -4.04 -7.45
N GLN A 28 13.16 -4.60 -7.24
CA GLN A 28 14.14 -4.77 -8.32
C GLN A 28 13.66 -5.76 -9.39
N SER A 29 12.94 -6.79 -8.99
CA SER A 29 12.44 -7.80 -9.93
C SER A 29 11.10 -7.42 -10.58
N GLY A 30 10.43 -6.39 -10.09
CA GLY A 30 9.10 -6.02 -10.56
C GLY A 30 7.95 -6.75 -9.88
N LEU A 31 8.23 -7.70 -9.01
CA LEU A 31 7.19 -8.46 -8.30
C LEU A 31 6.32 -7.58 -7.41
N ILE A 32 6.83 -6.42 -6.99
CA ILE A 32 6.04 -5.49 -6.17
C ILE A 32 4.79 -5.01 -6.90
N GLU A 33 4.79 -4.98 -8.22
CA GLU A 33 3.64 -4.59 -9.01
C GLU A 33 2.53 -5.63 -8.98
N VAL A 34 2.86 -6.87 -8.64
CA VAL A 34 1.90 -7.96 -8.45
C VAL A 34 1.49 -8.07 -6.98
N ILE A 35 2.46 -8.02 -6.08
CA ILE A 35 2.24 -8.16 -4.64
C ILE A 35 1.51 -6.95 -4.07
N GLY A 36 1.87 -5.75 -4.51
CA GLY A 36 1.32 -4.50 -3.99
C GLY A 36 -0.21 -4.43 -4.06
N PRO A 37 -0.82 -4.65 -5.24
CA PRO A 37 -2.27 -4.64 -5.35
C PRO A 37 -2.96 -5.67 -4.46
N GLU A 38 -2.37 -6.84 -4.30
CA GLU A 38 -2.92 -7.88 -3.43
C GLU A 38 -2.87 -7.47 -1.96
N VAL A 39 -1.80 -6.83 -1.54
CA VAL A 39 -1.69 -6.29 -0.17
C VAL A 39 -2.78 -5.25 0.07
N VAL A 40 -2.98 -4.34 -0.88
CA VAL A 40 -4.03 -3.31 -0.78
C VAL A 40 -5.41 -3.96 -0.68
N ARG A 41 -5.69 -4.91 -1.55
CA ARG A 41 -6.97 -5.61 -1.56
C ARG A 41 -7.26 -6.29 -0.22
N ARG A 42 -6.31 -7.05 0.29
CA ARG A 42 -6.47 -7.78 1.55
C ARG A 42 -6.60 -6.84 2.73
N ALA A 43 -5.81 -5.77 2.75
CA ALA A 43 -5.90 -4.78 3.82
C ALA A 43 -7.28 -4.13 3.88
N CYS A 44 -7.85 -3.78 2.74
CA CYS A 44 -9.17 -3.19 2.66
C CYS A 44 -10.25 -4.17 3.11
N VAL A 45 -10.16 -5.43 2.68
CA VAL A 45 -11.11 -6.48 3.08
C VAL A 45 -11.06 -6.71 4.60
N ASP A 46 -9.85 -6.80 5.16
CA ASP A 46 -9.69 -7.01 6.60
C ASP A 46 -10.20 -5.81 7.39
N ALA A 47 -9.89 -4.60 6.95
CA ALA A 47 -10.37 -3.39 7.62
C ALA A 47 -11.91 -3.33 7.61
N MET A 48 -12.53 -3.73 6.51
CA MET A 48 -13.98 -3.76 6.43
C MET A 48 -14.58 -4.84 7.33
N ARG A 49 -13.90 -5.97 7.46
CA ARG A 49 -14.32 -7.02 8.40
C ARG A 49 -14.28 -6.53 9.83
N TRP A 50 -13.24 -5.83 10.22
CA TRP A 50 -13.15 -5.26 11.58
C TRP A 50 -14.23 -4.23 11.81
N ARG A 51 -14.49 -3.39 10.82
CA ARG A 51 -15.53 -2.38 10.90
C ARG A 51 -16.90 -2.98 11.18
N ARG A 52 -17.20 -4.14 10.59
CA ARG A 52 -18.45 -4.87 10.80
C ARG A 52 -18.51 -5.54 12.17
N GLY A 53 -17.40 -5.59 12.90
CA GLY A 53 -17.32 -6.21 14.23
C GLY A 53 -17.99 -5.42 15.34
N GLY A 54 -18.51 -4.22 15.06
CA GLY A 54 -19.24 -3.43 16.03
C GLY A 54 -18.86 -1.96 16.04
N PRO A 55 -19.58 -1.13 16.81
CA PRO A 55 -19.37 0.33 16.83
C PRO A 55 -17.97 0.75 17.25
N LEU A 56 -17.32 -0.04 18.11
CA LEU A 56 -15.95 0.28 18.57
C LEU A 56 -14.92 0.18 17.45
N HIS A 57 -15.29 -0.49 16.36
CA HIS A 57 -14.38 -0.72 15.23
C HIS A 57 -14.76 0.09 13.99
N ALA A 58 -15.80 0.92 14.09
CA ALA A 58 -16.35 1.63 12.94
C ALA A 58 -15.35 2.58 12.27
N ASP A 59 -14.44 3.15 13.05
CA ASP A 59 -13.48 4.16 12.59
C ASP A 59 -12.05 3.61 12.52
N VAL A 60 -11.89 2.29 12.50
CA VAL A 60 -10.55 1.70 12.36
C VAL A 60 -10.06 1.93 10.94
N PHE A 61 -8.99 2.68 10.81
CA PHE A 61 -8.34 2.90 9.52
C PHE A 61 -7.21 1.88 9.32
N VAL A 62 -6.84 1.65 8.08
CA VAL A 62 -5.69 0.82 7.73
C VAL A 62 -4.64 1.65 7.01
N SER A 63 -3.39 1.54 7.46
CA SER A 63 -2.24 2.19 6.82
C SER A 63 -1.51 1.17 5.95
N ILE A 64 -1.23 1.54 4.72
CA ILE A 64 -0.54 0.68 3.76
C ILE A 64 0.70 1.42 3.26
N ASN A 65 1.85 0.78 3.37
CA ASN A 65 3.10 1.36 2.90
C ASN A 65 3.20 1.22 1.38
N VAL A 66 3.57 2.31 0.72
CA VAL A 66 3.66 2.38 -0.73
C VAL A 66 5.08 2.77 -1.13
N SER A 67 5.63 2.05 -2.10
CA SER A 67 6.97 2.34 -2.62
C SER A 67 6.92 3.32 -3.79
N ALA A 68 8.09 3.88 -4.12
CA ALA A 68 8.22 4.75 -5.28
C ALA A 68 7.83 4.04 -6.58
N ARG A 69 8.19 2.77 -6.69
CA ARG A 69 7.87 1.98 -7.89
C ARG A 69 6.36 1.79 -8.05
N GLN A 70 5.65 1.55 -6.94
CA GLN A 70 4.20 1.43 -6.97
C GLN A 70 3.53 2.74 -7.41
N LEU A 71 4.02 3.88 -6.91
CA LEU A 71 3.50 5.18 -7.29
C LEU A 71 3.66 5.48 -8.78
N ARG A 72 4.72 4.96 -9.39
CA ARG A 72 4.99 5.17 -10.81
C ARG A 72 4.24 4.21 -11.72
N SER A 73 3.61 3.18 -11.17
CA SER A 73 2.81 2.25 -11.95
C SER A 73 1.61 2.96 -12.56
N VAL A 74 1.38 2.77 -13.86
CA VAL A 74 0.32 3.48 -14.58
C VAL A 74 -1.08 3.10 -14.10
N ASP A 75 -1.24 1.92 -13.55
CA ASP A 75 -2.54 1.46 -13.06
C ASP A 75 -2.68 1.50 -11.53
N PHE A 76 -1.74 2.15 -10.84
CA PHE A 76 -1.76 2.25 -9.39
C PHE A 76 -3.09 2.81 -8.86
N ARG A 77 -3.50 3.94 -9.40
CA ARG A 77 -4.75 4.59 -8.98
C ARG A 77 -5.95 3.68 -9.20
N GLU A 78 -6.01 3.04 -10.37
CA GLU A 78 -7.12 2.15 -10.70
C GLU A 78 -7.19 0.96 -9.76
N ARG A 79 -6.04 0.42 -9.38
CA ARG A 79 -5.96 -0.68 -8.42
C ARG A 79 -6.45 -0.27 -7.04
N ILE A 80 -6.08 0.93 -6.59
CA ILE A 80 -6.56 1.47 -5.32
C ILE A 80 -8.08 1.64 -5.35
N LEU A 81 -8.61 2.24 -6.39
CA LEU A 81 -10.05 2.45 -6.53
C LEU A 81 -10.81 1.12 -6.59
N ALA A 82 -10.27 0.14 -7.31
CA ALA A 82 -10.88 -1.18 -7.40
C ALA A 82 -10.92 -1.87 -6.04
N ALA A 83 -9.84 -1.75 -5.25
CA ALA A 83 -9.81 -2.34 -3.91
C ALA A 83 -10.84 -1.73 -2.98
N LEU A 84 -11.00 -0.41 -3.04
CA LEU A 84 -12.02 0.28 -2.25
C LEU A 84 -13.43 -0.13 -2.66
N GLU A 85 -13.69 -0.20 -3.96
CA GLU A 85 -15.00 -0.58 -4.47
C GLU A 85 -15.32 -2.04 -4.12
N GLU A 86 -14.40 -2.95 -4.33
CA GLU A 86 -14.58 -4.37 -4.04
C GLU A 86 -14.83 -4.63 -2.56
N SER A 87 -14.08 -3.98 -1.68
CA SER A 87 -14.21 -4.17 -0.23
C SER A 87 -15.37 -3.41 0.39
N GLY A 88 -15.79 -2.33 -0.25
CA GLY A 88 -16.77 -1.42 0.32
C GLY A 88 -16.21 -0.51 1.41
N LEU A 89 -14.89 -0.51 1.62
CA LEU A 89 -14.27 0.33 2.63
C LEU A 89 -14.35 1.79 2.23
N PRO A 90 -14.81 2.69 3.12
CA PRO A 90 -14.76 4.12 2.85
C PRO A 90 -13.32 4.59 2.61
N ALA A 91 -13.11 5.41 1.59
CA ALA A 91 -11.78 5.85 1.21
C ALA A 91 -11.02 6.54 2.34
N TRP A 92 -11.69 7.28 3.20
CA TRP A 92 -11.05 7.99 4.31
C TRP A 92 -10.48 7.06 5.38
N LEU A 93 -10.84 5.77 5.35
CA LEU A 93 -10.28 4.77 6.26
C LEU A 93 -9.06 4.04 5.68
N MET A 94 -8.70 4.33 4.44
CA MET A 94 -7.48 3.81 3.85
C MET A 94 -6.42 4.91 3.78
N HIS A 95 -5.32 4.70 4.49
CA HIS A 95 -4.20 5.64 4.52
C HIS A 95 -3.03 5.04 3.76
N LEU A 96 -2.51 5.78 2.80
CA LEU A 96 -1.31 5.37 2.07
C LEU A 96 -0.12 6.11 2.67
N GLU A 97 0.84 5.34 3.18
CA GLU A 97 2.06 5.91 3.74
C GLU A 97 3.18 5.79 2.73
N LEU A 98 3.76 6.93 2.38
CA LEU A 98 4.87 6.98 1.45
C LEU A 98 6.17 6.94 2.23
N THR A 99 7.10 6.09 1.80
CA THR A 99 8.43 6.08 2.37
C THR A 99 9.13 7.40 2.02
N GLU A 100 10.11 7.80 2.83
CA GLU A 100 10.91 8.99 2.54
C GLU A 100 11.53 8.89 1.14
N THR A 101 12.03 7.74 0.78
CA THR A 101 12.61 7.49 -0.55
C THR A 101 11.56 7.69 -1.64
N ALA A 102 10.32 7.23 -1.43
CA ALA A 102 9.25 7.39 -2.40
C ALA A 102 8.87 8.86 -2.59
N VAL A 103 8.79 9.63 -1.51
CA VAL A 103 8.48 11.06 -1.56
C VAL A 103 9.58 11.82 -2.32
N LEU A 104 10.84 11.54 -2.04
CA LEU A 104 11.95 12.18 -2.72
C LEU A 104 11.97 11.84 -4.21
N ALA A 105 11.68 10.61 -4.58
CA ALA A 105 11.58 10.20 -5.97
C ALA A 105 10.45 10.93 -6.70
N ASP A 106 9.30 11.08 -6.06
CA ASP A 106 8.17 11.80 -6.61
C ASP A 106 8.48 13.28 -6.82
N GLU A 107 9.09 13.94 -5.83
CA GLU A 107 9.51 15.32 -5.94
C GLU A 107 10.51 15.51 -7.07
N HIS A 108 11.44 14.61 -7.22
CA HIS A 108 12.44 14.67 -8.29
C HIS A 108 11.78 14.53 -9.66
N GLN A 109 10.82 13.63 -9.80
CA GLN A 109 10.06 13.50 -11.06
C GLN A 109 9.23 14.74 -11.35
N ALA A 110 8.58 15.31 -10.34
CA ALA A 110 7.81 16.53 -10.49
C ALA A 110 8.68 17.68 -10.98
N GLN A 111 9.88 17.81 -10.46
CA GLN A 111 10.83 18.81 -10.91
C GLN A 111 11.30 18.57 -12.34
N GLY A 112 11.41 17.32 -12.74
CA GLY A 112 11.85 16.95 -14.09
C GLY A 112 10.80 17.13 -15.17
N VAL A 113 9.52 16.92 -14.84
CA VAL A 113 8.41 17.01 -15.81
C VAL A 113 7.50 18.20 -15.59
N GLY A 114 7.72 18.96 -14.56
CA GLY A 114 7.04 20.24 -14.33
C GLY A 114 5.67 20.17 -13.70
N ALA A 115 4.88 19.19 -13.88
CA ALA A 115 3.54 19.15 -13.33
C ALA A 115 3.30 17.85 -12.57
N GLY A 116 3.75 17.80 -11.36
CA GLY A 116 3.47 16.66 -10.52
C GLY A 116 2.09 16.72 -9.92
N GLY A 117 1.38 15.61 -9.88
CA GLY A 117 0.24 15.49 -9.01
C GLY A 117 0.72 15.56 -7.57
N GLY A 118 -0.10 16.03 -6.67
CA GLY A 118 0.22 16.03 -5.26
C GLY A 118 0.40 14.60 -4.72
N PRO A 119 0.95 14.46 -3.49
CA PRO A 119 1.10 13.15 -2.88
C PRO A 119 -0.25 12.46 -2.72
N VAL A 120 -0.27 11.17 -2.98
CA VAL A 120 -1.46 10.34 -2.84
C VAL A 120 -1.59 9.96 -1.36
N ARG A 121 -2.75 10.21 -0.81
CA ARG A 121 -3.08 9.80 0.54
C ARG A 121 -4.39 9.06 0.57
#